data_b0292308605d0a18000c889a664309c7
#
_entry.id   b0292308605d0a18000c889a664309c7
#
_cell.length_a   1.000
_cell.length_b   1.000
_cell.length_c   1.000
_cell.angle_alpha   90.00
_cell.angle_beta   90.00
_cell.angle_gamma   90.00
#
_symmetry.space_group_name_H-M   'P 1'
#
loop_
_entity.id
_entity.type
_entity.pdbx_description
1 polymer ?
#
loop_
_entity_poly.entity_id
_entity_poly.type
_entity_poly.pdbx_seq_one_letter_code
_entity_poly.pdbx_strand_id
1 'polypeptide(L)'
;HREPMLLVDNVEVDGDWVNATYTVKGDEHFLQGHFPGMPVVPGVILCEIMAQSCCLLISDLLKENLPLYAGIDKARFKHPAVPGDTISIRATVTQRKGKVVFVEATSKVNDKLCCSGNFSFVLIPKPNNN
;
A
#
# COMPACT_ATOMS: atom_id res chain seq x y z
N HIS A 1 -5.01 -7.69 -6.38
CA HIS A 1 -3.94 -7.27 -7.29
C HIS A 1 -3.15 -8.47 -7.78
N ARG A 2 -2.62 -8.37 -8.98
CA ARG A 2 -1.84 -9.42 -9.62
C ARG A 2 -0.60 -8.83 -10.28
N GLU A 3 0.40 -9.69 -10.54
CA GLU A 3 1.56 -9.27 -11.29
C GLU A 3 1.15 -8.61 -12.62
N PRO A 4 1.75 -7.47 -13.01
CA PRO A 4 2.85 -6.77 -12.35
C PRO A 4 2.43 -5.75 -11.29
N MET A 5 1.16 -5.72 -10.91
CA MET A 5 0.62 -4.74 -9.95
C MET A 5 0.68 -5.21 -8.51
N LEU A 6 1.11 -6.45 -8.25
CA LEU A 6 1.26 -6.94 -6.88
C LEU A 6 2.58 -6.43 -6.31
N LEU A 7 2.50 -5.59 -5.27
CA LEU A 7 3.65 -4.93 -4.68
C LEU A 7 3.79 -5.26 -3.19
N VAL A 8 3.58 -6.54 -2.86
CA VAL A 8 3.74 -7.03 -1.49
C VAL A 8 4.34 -8.43 -1.58
N ASP A 9 5.50 -8.63 -0.95
CA ASP A 9 6.18 -9.93 -0.93
C ASP A 9 5.66 -10.81 0.21
N ASN A 10 5.56 -10.22 1.40
CA ASN A 10 5.12 -10.92 2.59
C ASN A 10 4.17 -10.03 3.38
N VAL A 11 3.18 -10.64 4.01
CA VAL A 11 2.23 -9.91 4.83
C VAL A 11 1.78 -10.80 5.98
N GLU A 12 1.67 -10.22 7.18
CA GLU A 12 1.10 -10.91 8.33
C GLU A 12 0.26 -9.94 9.14
N VAL A 13 -0.76 -10.49 9.81
CA VAL A 13 -1.64 -9.73 10.69
C VAL A 13 -1.17 -9.92 12.12
N ASP A 14 -1.05 -8.82 12.84
CA ASP A 14 -0.66 -8.77 14.25
C ASP A 14 -1.72 -7.94 14.99
N GLY A 15 -2.75 -8.61 15.51
CA GLY A 15 -3.88 -7.95 16.14
C GLY A 15 -4.63 -7.06 15.16
N ASP A 16 -4.71 -5.77 15.46
CA ASP A 16 -5.39 -4.78 14.61
C ASP A 16 -4.45 -4.17 13.57
N TRP A 17 -3.23 -4.66 13.48
CA TRP A 17 -2.22 -4.16 12.57
C TRP A 17 -1.85 -5.21 11.53
N VAL A 18 -1.46 -4.74 10.37
CA VAL A 18 -0.81 -5.57 9.37
C VAL A 18 0.62 -5.12 9.21
N ASN A 19 1.53 -6.09 9.11
CA ASN A 19 2.94 -5.85 8.79
C ASN A 19 3.22 -6.52 7.46
N ALA A 20 3.80 -5.77 6.54
CA ALA A 20 4.09 -6.27 5.20
C ALA A 20 5.48 -5.83 4.76
N THR A 21 6.03 -6.52 3.78
CA THR A 21 7.32 -6.15 3.20
C THR A 21 7.25 -6.24 1.69
N TYR A 22 8.04 -5.38 1.04
CA TYR A 22 8.27 -5.44 -0.40
C TYR A 22 9.72 -5.06 -0.66
N THR A 23 10.47 -5.92 -1.35
CA THR A 23 11.85 -5.64 -1.73
C THR A 23 11.88 -5.09 -3.15
N VAL A 24 12.47 -3.91 -3.32
CA VAL A 24 12.60 -3.27 -4.62
C VAL A 24 13.69 -3.98 -5.41
N LYS A 25 13.32 -4.55 -6.55
CA LYS A 25 14.22 -5.41 -7.33
C LYS A 25 15.12 -4.63 -8.28
N GLY A 26 14.60 -3.56 -8.87
CA GLY A 26 15.34 -2.73 -9.80
C GLY A 26 14.85 -2.82 -11.24
N ASP A 27 14.08 -3.84 -11.57
CA ASP A 27 13.52 -4.04 -12.91
C ASP A 27 12.02 -3.71 -12.99
N GLU A 28 11.45 -3.20 -11.91
CA GLU A 28 10.03 -2.86 -11.89
C GLU A 28 9.74 -1.77 -12.91
N HIS A 29 8.58 -1.89 -13.55
CA HIS A 29 8.15 -0.97 -14.58
C HIS A 29 8.12 0.49 -14.10
N PHE A 30 7.71 0.71 -12.84
CA PHE A 30 7.58 2.06 -12.30
C PHE A 30 8.92 2.78 -12.12
N LEU A 31 10.05 2.07 -12.20
CA LEU A 31 11.37 2.68 -12.11
C LEU A 31 11.87 3.21 -13.45
N GLN A 32 11.26 2.77 -14.54
CA GLN A 32 11.71 3.13 -15.88
C GLN A 32 11.45 4.60 -16.17
N GLY A 33 12.49 5.32 -16.57
CA GLY A 33 12.35 6.72 -16.90
C GLY A 33 12.17 7.67 -15.73
N HIS A 34 12.16 7.14 -14.49
CA HIS A 34 12.03 7.98 -13.30
C HIS A 34 13.42 8.19 -12.71
N PHE A 35 13.96 9.40 -12.94
CA PHE A 35 15.33 9.80 -12.60
C PHE A 35 16.37 8.87 -13.24
N PRO A 36 16.62 9.00 -14.56
CA PRO A 36 17.64 8.16 -15.22
C PRO A 36 18.98 8.21 -14.49
N GLY A 37 19.56 7.03 -14.23
CA GLY A 37 20.80 6.91 -13.48
C GLY A 37 20.64 6.93 -11.96
N MET A 38 19.47 7.27 -11.46
CA MET A 38 19.17 7.29 -10.02
C MET A 38 17.73 6.81 -9.81
N PRO A 39 17.46 5.51 -10.02
CA PRO A 39 16.08 5.01 -9.88
C PRO A 39 15.60 5.10 -8.43
N VAL A 40 14.42 5.68 -8.25
CA VAL A 40 13.75 5.72 -6.94
C VAL A 40 12.31 5.32 -7.12
N VAL A 41 11.72 4.74 -6.07
CA VAL A 41 10.32 4.37 -6.09
C VAL A 41 9.48 5.65 -6.03
N PRO A 42 8.61 5.90 -7.03
CA PRO A 42 7.73 7.07 -6.99
C PRO A 42 6.86 7.08 -5.75
N GLY A 43 6.58 8.28 -5.22
CA GLY A 43 5.76 8.42 -4.01
C GLY A 43 4.39 7.77 -4.14
N VAL A 44 3.75 7.89 -5.30
CA VAL A 44 2.44 7.27 -5.52
C VAL A 44 2.52 5.75 -5.46
N ILE A 45 3.65 5.15 -5.82
CA ILE A 45 3.85 3.70 -5.71
C ILE A 45 4.04 3.30 -4.25
N LEU A 46 4.72 4.12 -3.44
CA LEU A 46 4.78 3.86 -2.00
C LEU A 46 3.37 3.85 -1.39
N CYS A 47 2.51 4.78 -1.81
CA CYS A 47 1.13 4.79 -1.36
C CYS A 47 0.39 3.54 -1.80
N GLU A 48 0.63 3.06 -3.03
CA GLU A 48 -0.01 1.84 -3.53
C GLU A 48 0.46 0.62 -2.75
N ILE A 49 1.74 0.53 -2.42
CA ILE A 49 2.27 -0.57 -1.61
C ILE A 49 1.59 -0.58 -0.24
N MET A 50 1.44 0.59 0.39
CA MET A 50 0.77 0.69 1.68
C MET A 50 -0.70 0.30 1.57
N ALA A 51 -1.37 0.72 0.50
CA ALA A 51 -2.78 0.40 0.29
C ALA A 51 -3.01 -1.10 0.08
N GLN A 52 -2.16 -1.74 -0.73
CA GLN A 52 -2.25 -3.19 -0.94
C GLN A 52 -2.04 -3.94 0.36
N SER A 53 -1.14 -3.46 1.22
CA SER A 53 -0.87 -4.09 2.51
C SER A 53 -2.08 -4.02 3.43
N CYS A 54 -2.90 -2.97 3.34
CA CYS A 54 -4.10 -2.83 4.17
C CYS A 54 -5.20 -3.81 3.80
N CYS A 55 -5.18 -4.36 2.58
CA CYS A 55 -6.26 -5.20 2.09
C CYS A 55 -6.46 -6.46 2.95
N LEU A 56 -5.40 -6.96 3.59
CA LEU A 56 -5.55 -8.14 4.45
C LEU A 56 -6.40 -7.84 5.68
N LEU A 57 -6.30 -6.63 6.24
CA LEU A 57 -7.11 -6.24 7.39
C LEU A 57 -8.60 -6.19 7.08
N ILE A 58 -8.96 -5.94 5.83
CA ILE A 58 -10.35 -5.82 5.41
C ILE A 58 -10.74 -6.96 4.47
N SER A 59 -10.01 -8.08 4.51
CA SER A 59 -10.21 -9.18 3.57
C SER A 59 -11.63 -9.72 3.56
N ASP A 60 -12.29 -9.78 4.73
CA ASP A 60 -13.67 -10.25 4.79
C ASP A 60 -14.62 -9.35 4.03
N LEU A 61 -14.34 -8.04 4.02
CA LEU A 61 -15.15 -7.07 3.29
C LEU A 61 -14.94 -7.17 1.79
N LEU A 62 -13.76 -7.66 1.38
CA LEU A 62 -13.39 -7.73 -0.04
C LEU A 62 -13.93 -8.98 -0.72
N LYS A 63 -14.54 -9.90 0.00
CA LYS A 63 -15.15 -11.09 -0.61
C LYS A 63 -16.29 -10.71 -1.54
N GLU A 64 -17.07 -9.71 -1.17
CA GLU A 64 -18.23 -9.26 -1.93
C GLU A 64 -18.12 -7.83 -2.44
N ASN A 65 -17.02 -7.14 -2.12
CA ASN A 65 -16.84 -5.74 -2.44
C ASN A 65 -15.48 -5.49 -3.10
N LEU A 66 -15.43 -4.44 -3.90
CA LEU A 66 -14.20 -3.92 -4.47
C LEU A 66 -13.82 -2.63 -3.72
N PRO A 67 -12.55 -2.47 -3.33
CA PRO A 67 -12.12 -1.23 -2.71
C PRO A 67 -11.73 -0.23 -3.79
N LEU A 68 -12.31 0.96 -3.74
CA LEU A 68 -11.89 2.07 -4.59
C LEU A 68 -11.31 3.17 -3.71
N TYR A 69 -10.22 3.76 -4.15
CA TYR A 69 -9.67 4.90 -3.44
C TYR A 69 -10.70 6.02 -3.37
N ALA A 70 -10.96 6.51 -2.17
CA ALA A 70 -11.78 7.69 -1.95
C ALA A 70 -10.91 8.91 -1.65
N GLY A 71 -9.76 8.71 -1.02
CA GLY A 71 -8.87 9.81 -0.73
C GLY A 71 -7.56 9.40 -0.09
N ILE A 72 -6.59 10.28 -0.18
CA ILE A 72 -5.32 10.18 0.52
C ILE A 72 -5.16 11.49 1.27
N ASP A 73 -4.95 11.41 2.58
CA ASP A 73 -4.83 12.59 3.43
C ASP A 73 -3.53 12.51 4.22
N LYS A 74 -2.92 13.68 4.45
CA LYS A 74 -1.70 13.79 5.26
C LYS A 74 -0.57 12.88 4.76
N ALA A 75 -0.47 12.70 3.44
CA ALA A 75 0.64 11.95 2.87
C ALA A 75 1.93 12.73 3.04
N ARG A 76 2.96 12.08 3.57
CA ARG A 76 4.27 12.68 3.79
C ARG A 76 5.34 11.76 3.24
N PHE A 77 6.23 12.33 2.44
CA PHE A 77 7.34 11.61 1.83
C PHE A 77 8.64 12.12 2.44
N LYS A 78 9.39 11.24 3.11
CA LYS A 78 10.58 11.64 3.89
C LYS A 78 11.88 11.15 3.29
N HIS A 79 11.96 9.88 2.92
CA HIS A 79 13.15 9.28 2.35
C HIS A 79 12.78 8.45 1.13
N PRO A 80 13.62 8.46 0.09
CA PRO A 80 13.36 7.62 -1.08
C PRO A 80 13.64 6.15 -0.78
N ALA A 81 12.96 5.26 -1.49
CA ALA A 81 13.28 3.85 -1.55
C ALA A 81 13.91 3.57 -2.91
N VAL A 82 14.96 2.78 -2.93
CA VAL A 82 15.76 2.52 -4.13
C VAL A 82 15.93 1.01 -4.32
N PRO A 83 16.35 0.55 -5.51
CA PRO A 83 16.59 -0.87 -5.73
C PRO A 83 17.48 -1.48 -4.66
N GLY A 84 17.12 -2.67 -4.20
CA GLY A 84 17.78 -3.37 -3.11
C GLY A 84 17.20 -3.12 -1.74
N ASP A 85 16.42 -2.05 -1.58
CA ASP A 85 15.77 -1.76 -0.29
C ASP A 85 14.61 -2.70 -0.05
N THR A 86 14.45 -3.11 1.20
CA THR A 86 13.24 -3.79 1.67
C THR A 86 12.39 -2.77 2.42
N ILE A 87 11.21 -2.51 1.87
CA ILE A 87 10.26 -1.58 2.46
C ILE A 87 9.41 -2.36 3.46
N SER A 88 9.37 -1.90 4.70
CA SER A 88 8.52 -2.46 5.75
C SER A 88 7.32 -1.56 5.94
N ILE A 89 6.13 -2.15 5.84
CA ILE A 89 4.86 -1.42 5.93
C ILE A 89 4.15 -1.84 7.21
N ARG A 90 3.59 -0.86 7.92
CA ARG A 90 2.73 -1.12 9.07
C ARG A 90 1.47 -0.31 8.89
N ALA A 91 0.31 -0.96 8.99
CA ALA A 91 -0.97 -0.32 8.69
C ALA A 91 -2.07 -0.82 9.60
N THR A 92 -3.06 0.02 9.85
CA THR A 92 -4.23 -0.34 10.65
C THR A 92 -5.47 0.40 10.15
N VAL A 93 -6.63 -0.22 10.34
CA VAL A 93 -7.91 0.44 10.09
C VAL A 93 -8.21 1.33 11.27
N THR A 94 -8.40 2.63 11.02
CA THR A 94 -8.69 3.60 12.08
C THR A 94 -10.19 3.82 12.29
N GLN A 95 -10.99 3.65 11.24
CA GLN A 95 -12.42 3.90 11.33
C GLN A 95 -13.17 3.25 10.18
N ARG A 96 -14.42 2.88 10.44
CA ARG A 96 -15.35 2.45 9.40
C ARG A 96 -16.64 3.24 9.55
N LYS A 97 -17.10 3.81 8.44
CA LYS A 97 -18.39 4.52 8.39
C LYS A 97 -19.16 4.02 7.18
N GLY A 98 -20.15 3.17 7.40
CA GLY A 98 -20.90 2.58 6.30
C GLY A 98 -20.00 1.82 5.35
N LYS A 99 -19.94 2.27 4.10
CA LYS A 99 -19.10 1.65 3.06
C LYS A 99 -17.72 2.25 2.97
N VAL A 100 -17.35 3.17 3.86
CA VAL A 100 -16.05 3.84 3.81
C VAL A 100 -15.16 3.27 4.90
N VAL A 101 -13.94 2.88 4.52
CA VAL A 101 -12.92 2.37 5.43
C VAL A 101 -11.77 3.35 5.44
N PHE A 102 -11.33 3.73 6.63
CA PHE A 102 -10.19 4.63 6.84
C PHE A 102 -9.03 3.83 7.41
N VAL A 103 -7.84 4.00 6.82
CA VAL A 103 -6.64 3.32 7.27
C VAL A 103 -5.50 4.30 7.41
N GLU A 104 -4.59 3.98 8.32
CA GLU A 104 -3.37 4.74 8.47
C GLU A 104 -2.20 3.77 8.25
N ALA A 105 -1.16 4.23 7.54
CA ALA A 105 -0.05 3.38 7.18
C ALA A 105 1.26 4.16 7.17
N THR A 106 2.34 3.43 7.47
CA THR A 106 3.71 3.93 7.37
C THR A 106 4.55 2.93 6.59
N SER A 107 5.55 3.44 5.89
CA SER A 107 6.55 2.61 5.21
C SER A 107 7.93 3.07 5.63
N LYS A 108 8.84 2.12 5.88
CA LYS A 108 10.18 2.37 6.36
C LYS A 108 11.20 1.51 5.63
N VAL A 109 12.42 2.04 5.50
CA VAL A 109 13.58 1.27 5.06
C VAL A 109 14.66 1.47 6.13
N ASN A 110 15.16 0.37 6.71
CA ASN A 110 16.16 0.40 7.77
C ASN A 110 15.77 1.36 8.92
N ASP A 111 14.50 1.26 9.34
CA ASP A 111 13.91 2.08 10.41
C ASP A 111 13.77 3.57 10.07
N LYS A 112 14.09 3.98 8.85
CA LYS A 112 13.88 5.35 8.41
C LYS A 112 12.53 5.46 7.69
N LEU A 113 11.73 6.43 8.12
CA LEU A 113 10.41 6.65 7.52
C LEU A 113 10.56 7.11 6.07
N CYS A 114 9.96 6.36 5.15
CA CYS A 114 9.91 6.75 3.74
C CYS A 114 8.63 7.51 3.44
N CYS A 115 7.50 6.98 3.89
CA CYS A 115 6.20 7.58 3.61
C CYS A 115 5.23 7.25 4.73
N SER A 116 4.32 8.18 5.00
CA SER A 116 3.17 7.92 5.88
C SER A 116 1.95 8.57 5.27
N GLY A 117 0.78 8.06 5.61
CA GLY A 117 -0.46 8.66 5.10
C GLY A 117 -1.68 8.01 5.68
N ASN A 118 -2.80 8.70 5.50
CA ASN A 118 -4.13 8.20 5.82
C ASN A 118 -4.86 7.97 4.51
N PHE A 119 -5.44 6.80 4.37
CA PHE A 119 -6.12 6.41 3.14
C PHE A 119 -7.57 6.12 3.45
N SER A 120 -8.45 6.41 2.49
CA SER A 120 -9.83 5.98 2.60
C SER A 120 -10.23 5.24 1.34
N PHE A 121 -11.07 4.23 1.53
CA PHE A 121 -11.59 3.39 0.46
C PHE A 121 -13.10 3.34 0.57
N VAL A 122 -13.78 3.39 -0.57
CA VAL A 122 -15.20 3.10 -0.66
C VAL A 122 -15.35 1.67 -1.14
N LEU A 123 -16.14 0.88 -0.42
CA LEU A 123 -16.42 -0.50 -0.78
C LEU A 123 -17.61 -0.54 -1.71
N ILE A 124 -17.41 -1.04 -2.93
CA ILE A 124 -18.45 -1.13 -3.95
C ILE A 124 -18.76 -2.60 -4.16
N PRO A 125 -20.05 -3.01 -4.18
CA PRO A 125 -20.38 -4.41 -4.42
C PRO A 125 -19.78 -4.91 -5.72
N LYS A 126 -19.24 -6.14 -5.69
CA LYS A 126 -18.71 -6.75 -6.89
C LYS A 126 -19.82 -6.99 -7.91
N PRO A 127 -19.50 -6.89 -9.21
CA PRO A 127 -20.48 -7.23 -10.22
C PRO A 127 -20.95 -8.67 -10.05
N ASN A 128 -22.23 -8.91 -10.36
CA ASN A 128 -22.80 -10.24 -10.30
C ASN A 128 -22.42 -10.95 -11.60
N ASN A 129 -21.55 -11.97 -11.51
CA ASN A 129 -21.03 -12.68 -12.66
C ASN A 129 -21.80 -13.97 -12.92
N ASN A 130 -23.05 -13.84 -13.22
CA ASN A 130 -23.87 -14.99 -13.61
C ASN A 130 -23.93 -15.16 -15.12
#